data_203912695b69281a7d7bf50646bf30d6
#
_entry.id   203912695b69281a7d7bf50646bf30d6
#
_cell.length_a   1.000
_cell.length_b   1.000
_cell.length_c   1.000
_cell.angle_alpha   90.00
_cell.angle_beta   90.00
_cell.angle_gamma   90.00
#
_symmetry.space_group_name_H-M   'P 1'
#
loop_
_entity.id
_entity.type
_entity.pdbx_description
1 polymer ?
#
loop_
_entity_poly.entity_id
_entity_poly.type
_entity_poly.pdbx_seq_one_letter_code
_entity_poly.pdbx_strand_id
1 'polypeptide(L)'
;MCGLPVNPGEAEMTVTVEFHFDFGSPNAYLAHCVIPAIEQRTGAVFRYVPVLLGGVFKATNNRSPGEAFAGIRNKLTYERLETERFVRRHGITRFNRNPFFPVNTLRIMRGAIAAELDGTFARYIDAVFHHMWEQPKKMDEPEVIRAALDASGLDGVAMLARIEDSTVKQRLIENTEASVARGTFGSPTFFIGNEIWFGKDRLRDVEEAIAAA
;
A
#
# COMPACT_ATOMS: atom_id res chain seq x y z
N MET A 1 46.75 -6.91 31.02
CA MET A 1 45.79 -6.43 30.01
C MET A 1 44.75 -7.53 29.84
N CYS A 2 43.63 -7.34 30.48
CA CYS A 2 42.54 -8.33 30.48
C CYS A 2 41.52 -7.92 29.41
N GLY A 3 41.51 -8.65 28.29
CA GLY A 3 40.51 -8.46 27.26
C GLY A 3 39.17 -8.99 27.75
N LEU A 4 38.16 -8.14 27.81
CA LEU A 4 36.79 -8.55 28.06
C LEU A 4 36.29 -9.32 26.85
N PRO A 5 35.55 -10.43 27.05
CA PRO A 5 34.94 -11.18 25.94
C PRO A 5 33.84 -10.32 25.32
N VAL A 6 33.92 -10.14 23.99
CA VAL A 6 32.84 -9.61 23.18
C VAL A 6 31.74 -10.69 23.17
N ASN A 7 30.57 -10.35 23.65
CA ASN A 7 29.42 -11.21 23.71
C ASN A 7 28.88 -11.47 22.26
N PRO A 8 28.93 -12.69 21.72
CA PRO A 8 28.35 -12.97 20.41
C PRO A 8 26.88 -13.36 20.61
N GLY A 9 25.97 -12.47 20.27
CA GLY A 9 24.57 -12.89 20.11
C GLY A 9 23.49 -11.97 20.67
N GLU A 10 23.53 -10.68 20.40
CA GLU A 10 22.26 -9.97 20.24
C GLU A 10 21.84 -10.17 18.79
N ALA A 11 20.91 -11.09 18.55
CA ALA A 11 20.21 -11.15 17.27
C ALA A 11 19.51 -9.78 17.13
N GLU A 12 20.02 -8.95 16.23
CA GLU A 12 19.42 -7.66 15.90
C GLU A 12 17.95 -7.93 15.54
N MET A 13 17.03 -7.50 16.41
CA MET A 13 15.60 -7.76 16.18
C MET A 13 15.18 -6.94 14.97
N THR A 14 14.89 -7.62 13.87
CA THR A 14 14.41 -6.98 12.64
C THR A 14 13.10 -6.23 12.90
N VAL A 15 13.13 -4.90 12.75
CA VAL A 15 11.93 -4.09 12.90
C VAL A 15 10.94 -4.39 11.80
N THR A 16 9.70 -4.68 12.18
CA THR A 16 8.60 -4.88 11.21
C THR A 16 7.73 -3.64 11.15
N VAL A 17 7.58 -3.10 9.94
CA VAL A 17 6.67 -1.99 9.63
C VAL A 17 5.45 -2.56 8.91
N GLU A 18 4.25 -2.35 9.45
CA GLU A 18 3.04 -2.68 8.71
C GLU A 18 2.70 -1.55 7.74
N PHE A 19 2.52 -1.88 6.48
CA PHE A 19 2.08 -0.96 5.44
C PHE A 19 0.65 -1.29 5.03
N HIS A 20 -0.31 -0.53 5.57
CA HIS A 20 -1.73 -0.65 5.26
C HIS A 20 -2.06 0.12 4.00
N PHE A 21 -2.48 -0.57 2.96
CA PHE A 21 -2.61 0.00 1.62
C PHE A 21 -3.91 -0.40 0.91
N ASP A 22 -4.28 0.43 -0.06
CA ASP A 22 -5.28 0.13 -1.09
C ASP A 22 -4.72 0.59 -2.44
N PHE A 23 -4.87 -0.23 -3.48
CA PHE A 23 -4.38 0.07 -4.84
C PHE A 23 -4.98 1.36 -5.43
N GLY A 24 -6.14 1.81 -4.97
CA GLY A 24 -6.76 3.06 -5.37
C GLY A 24 -6.04 4.31 -4.85
N SER A 25 -5.09 4.15 -3.93
CA SER A 25 -4.31 5.27 -3.42
C SER A 25 -3.04 5.51 -4.24
N PRO A 26 -2.91 6.63 -4.98
CA PRO A 26 -1.65 6.97 -5.65
C PRO A 26 -0.50 7.16 -4.65
N ASN A 27 -0.81 7.61 -3.43
CA ASN A 27 0.19 7.76 -2.37
C ASN A 27 0.67 6.40 -1.84
N ALA A 28 -0.18 5.35 -1.85
CA ALA A 28 0.24 4.01 -1.51
C ALA A 28 1.19 3.42 -2.58
N TYR A 29 0.89 3.65 -3.87
CA TYR A 29 1.82 3.29 -4.95
C TYR A 29 3.17 4.00 -4.81
N LEU A 30 3.16 5.30 -4.55
CA LEU A 30 4.40 6.07 -4.39
C LEU A 30 5.21 5.61 -3.18
N ALA A 31 4.54 5.22 -2.09
CA ALA A 31 5.19 4.61 -0.93
C ALA A 31 5.79 3.24 -1.29
N HIS A 32 5.04 2.38 -1.98
CA HIS A 32 5.52 1.09 -2.48
C HIS A 32 6.81 1.22 -3.30
N CYS A 33 6.93 2.25 -4.16
CA CYS A 33 8.17 2.49 -4.92
C CYS A 33 9.37 2.86 -4.04
N VAL A 34 9.18 3.39 -2.84
CA VAL A 34 10.26 3.87 -1.95
C VAL A 34 10.64 2.83 -0.90
N ILE A 35 9.69 2.00 -0.46
CA ILE A 35 9.86 0.98 0.58
C ILE A 35 11.13 0.11 0.36
N PRO A 36 11.41 -0.47 -0.82
CA PRO A 36 12.58 -1.33 -1.00
C PRO A 36 13.91 -0.64 -0.67
N ALA A 37 14.01 0.66 -0.95
CA ALA A 37 15.20 1.43 -0.62
C ALA A 37 15.33 1.70 0.88
N ILE A 38 14.21 1.81 1.60
CA ILE A 38 14.21 1.92 3.07
C ILE A 38 14.63 0.58 3.69
N GLU A 39 14.04 -0.53 3.25
CA GLU A 39 14.41 -1.88 3.70
C GLU A 39 15.89 -2.14 3.52
N GLN A 40 16.45 -1.78 2.35
CA GLN A 40 17.87 -1.94 2.06
C GLN A 40 18.77 -1.14 3.01
N ARG A 41 18.36 0.09 3.40
CA ARG A 41 19.16 0.94 4.29
C ARG A 41 19.05 0.57 5.76
N THR A 42 17.88 0.10 6.17
CA THR A 42 17.55 -0.07 7.60
C THR A 42 17.57 -1.53 8.06
N GLY A 43 17.49 -2.49 7.14
CA GLY A 43 17.27 -3.90 7.48
C GLY A 43 15.85 -4.21 7.98
N ALA A 44 14.97 -3.22 8.05
CA ALA A 44 13.57 -3.44 8.43
C ALA A 44 12.81 -4.22 7.35
N VAL A 45 11.68 -4.81 7.72
CA VAL A 45 10.77 -5.53 6.81
C VAL A 45 9.43 -4.83 6.78
N PHE A 46 8.94 -4.50 5.58
CA PHE A 46 7.60 -3.95 5.42
C PHE A 46 6.58 -5.05 5.12
N ARG A 47 5.69 -5.29 6.08
CA ARG A 47 4.57 -6.21 5.93
C ARG A 47 3.38 -5.49 5.31
N TYR A 48 3.05 -5.83 4.09
CA TYR A 48 1.92 -5.27 3.36
C TYR A 48 0.60 -5.82 3.91
N VAL A 49 -0.33 -4.94 4.28
CA VAL A 49 -1.65 -5.29 4.81
C VAL A 49 -2.73 -4.70 3.91
N PRO A 50 -3.41 -5.52 3.11
CA PRO A 50 -4.50 -5.05 2.27
C PRO A 50 -5.68 -4.57 3.12
N VAL A 51 -6.15 -3.33 2.88
CA VAL A 51 -7.35 -2.75 3.49
C VAL A 51 -8.23 -2.13 2.42
N LEU A 52 -9.54 -2.13 2.59
CA LEU A 52 -10.46 -1.51 1.65
C LEU A 52 -10.66 -0.03 1.99
N LEU A 53 -10.09 0.88 1.19
CA LEU A 53 -10.13 2.33 1.46
C LEU A 53 -11.55 2.89 1.53
N GLY A 54 -12.47 2.41 0.69
CA GLY A 54 -13.88 2.75 0.78
C GLY A 54 -14.53 2.33 2.11
N GLY A 55 -14.11 1.18 2.65
CA GLY A 55 -14.51 0.71 3.98
C GLY A 55 -13.95 1.59 5.10
N VAL A 56 -12.67 1.94 5.00
CA VAL A 56 -12.01 2.88 5.94
C VAL A 56 -12.74 4.23 5.95
N PHE A 57 -13.02 4.82 4.78
CA PHE A 57 -13.73 6.10 4.70
C PHE A 57 -15.12 6.04 5.32
N LYS A 58 -15.87 4.97 5.04
CA LYS A 58 -17.19 4.77 5.62
C LYS A 58 -17.13 4.67 7.16
N ALA A 59 -16.19 3.90 7.70
CA ALA A 59 -16.07 3.66 9.14
C ALA A 59 -15.58 4.89 9.91
N THR A 60 -14.80 5.77 9.26
CA THR A 60 -14.20 6.96 9.89
C THR A 60 -14.91 8.27 9.54
N ASN A 61 -16.03 8.22 8.80
CA ASN A 61 -16.71 9.39 8.24
C ASN A 61 -15.77 10.30 7.42
N ASN A 62 -14.76 9.71 6.79
CA ASN A 62 -13.81 10.39 5.92
C ASN A 62 -14.24 10.26 4.44
N ARG A 63 -13.56 10.99 3.55
CA ARG A 63 -13.78 10.98 2.10
C ARG A 63 -12.45 11.16 1.37
N SER A 64 -12.46 10.94 0.06
CA SER A 64 -11.25 11.11 -0.75
C SER A 64 -10.74 12.55 -0.68
N PRO A 65 -9.42 12.79 -0.76
CA PRO A 65 -8.87 14.15 -0.83
C PRO A 65 -9.45 14.98 -1.97
N GLY A 66 -9.78 14.33 -3.12
CA GLY A 66 -10.45 15.00 -4.24
C GLY A 66 -11.79 15.60 -3.87
N GLU A 67 -12.60 14.88 -3.10
CA GLU A 67 -13.90 15.33 -2.59
C GLU A 67 -13.74 16.31 -1.41
N ALA A 68 -12.86 15.98 -0.46
CA ALA A 68 -12.66 16.79 0.74
C ALA A 68 -12.13 18.21 0.42
N PHE A 69 -11.28 18.32 -0.62
CA PHE A 69 -10.63 19.58 -0.97
C PHE A 69 -11.21 20.26 -2.20
N ALA A 70 -12.27 19.72 -2.83
CA ALA A 70 -12.86 20.27 -4.05
C ALA A 70 -13.25 21.75 -3.94
N GLY A 71 -13.75 22.17 -2.78
CA GLY A 71 -14.15 23.55 -2.49
C GLY A 71 -13.00 24.47 -2.03
N ILE A 72 -11.80 23.96 -1.83
CA ILE A 72 -10.67 24.75 -1.33
C ILE A 72 -9.80 25.20 -2.51
N ARG A 73 -9.86 26.51 -2.83
CA ARG A 73 -9.07 27.10 -3.90
C ARG A 73 -7.58 26.79 -3.72
N ASN A 74 -6.91 26.39 -4.80
CA ASN A 74 -5.48 26.05 -4.88
C ASN A 74 -5.05 24.75 -4.16
N LYS A 75 -5.86 24.14 -3.29
CA LYS A 75 -5.45 22.98 -2.49
C LYS A 75 -5.10 21.77 -3.38
N LEU A 76 -5.96 21.41 -4.31
CA LEU A 76 -5.69 20.29 -5.22
C LEU A 76 -4.50 20.55 -6.16
N THR A 77 -4.28 21.81 -6.54
CA THR A 77 -3.11 22.20 -7.33
C THR A 77 -1.82 22.03 -6.52
N TYR A 78 -1.83 22.43 -5.25
CA TYR A 78 -0.71 22.21 -4.35
C TYR A 78 -0.43 20.72 -4.12
N GLU A 79 -1.45 19.89 -3.91
CA GLU A 79 -1.30 18.43 -3.76
C GLU A 79 -0.64 17.77 -4.99
N ARG A 80 -0.95 18.26 -6.19
CA ARG A 80 -0.29 17.81 -7.42
C ARG A 80 1.20 18.18 -7.43
N LEU A 81 1.52 19.39 -7.03
CA LEU A 81 2.89 19.88 -6.96
C LEU A 81 3.72 19.06 -5.92
N GLU A 82 3.14 18.75 -4.76
CA GLU A 82 3.79 17.89 -3.77
C GLU A 82 4.02 16.45 -4.30
N THR A 83 3.06 15.91 -5.05
CA THR A 83 3.23 14.63 -5.74
C THR A 83 4.40 14.68 -6.73
N GLU A 84 4.51 15.73 -7.55
CA GLU A 84 5.59 15.91 -8.52
C GLU A 84 6.96 16.06 -7.82
N ARG A 85 7.00 16.79 -6.70
CA ARG A 85 8.21 16.93 -5.86
C ARG A 85 8.65 15.57 -5.29
N PHE A 86 7.71 14.78 -4.80
CA PHE A 86 7.97 13.44 -4.27
C PHE A 86 8.52 12.52 -5.36
N VAL A 87 7.84 12.44 -6.51
CA VAL A 87 8.23 11.65 -7.68
C VAL A 87 9.67 12.00 -8.11
N ARG A 88 9.98 13.29 -8.26
CA ARG A 88 11.31 13.76 -8.65
C ARG A 88 12.38 13.44 -7.58
N ARG A 89 12.07 13.64 -6.28
CA ARG A 89 12.98 13.37 -5.16
C ARG A 89 13.42 11.89 -5.12
N HIS A 90 12.50 10.98 -5.40
CA HIS A 90 12.73 9.55 -5.32
C HIS A 90 13.04 8.89 -6.68
N GLY A 91 13.19 9.68 -7.76
CA GLY A 91 13.53 9.17 -9.08
C GLY A 91 12.47 8.23 -9.68
N ILE A 92 11.20 8.40 -9.32
CA ILE A 92 10.09 7.54 -9.78
C ILE A 92 9.71 7.98 -11.20
N THR A 93 10.14 7.23 -12.22
CA THR A 93 9.96 7.62 -13.64
C THR A 93 8.72 7.02 -14.28
N ARG A 94 8.10 6.01 -13.66
CA ARG A 94 7.00 5.23 -14.25
C ARG A 94 5.61 5.67 -13.78
N PHE A 95 5.51 6.58 -12.83
CA PHE A 95 4.21 7.01 -12.30
C PHE A 95 3.39 7.76 -13.34
N ASN A 96 2.17 7.25 -13.59
CA ASN A 96 1.16 7.86 -14.44
C ASN A 96 -0.16 7.97 -13.68
N ARG A 97 -0.81 9.14 -13.74
CA ARG A 97 -2.16 9.31 -13.18
C ARG A 97 -3.14 8.45 -13.94
N ASN A 98 -3.94 7.67 -13.22
CA ASN A 98 -4.94 6.83 -13.84
C ASN A 98 -6.10 7.70 -14.40
N PRO A 99 -6.36 7.67 -15.73
CA PRO A 99 -7.42 8.47 -16.33
C PRO A 99 -8.84 7.95 -16.00
N PHE A 100 -8.93 6.71 -15.50
CA PHE A 100 -10.21 6.09 -15.09
C PHE A 100 -10.50 6.31 -13.60
N PHE A 101 -9.66 7.08 -12.90
CA PHE A 101 -9.85 7.34 -11.47
C PHE A 101 -11.10 8.20 -11.20
N PRO A 102 -11.91 7.88 -10.17
CA PRO A 102 -11.72 6.83 -9.18
C PRO A 102 -12.09 5.43 -9.69
N VAL A 103 -11.24 4.43 -9.43
CA VAL A 103 -11.47 3.02 -9.73
C VAL A 103 -12.00 2.33 -8.48
N ASN A 104 -13.05 1.50 -8.61
CA ASN A 104 -13.53 0.68 -7.50
C ASN A 104 -12.57 -0.50 -7.26
N THR A 105 -11.84 -0.44 -6.16
CA THR A 105 -10.78 -1.38 -5.86
C THR A 105 -11.22 -2.68 -5.19
N LEU A 106 -12.50 -2.87 -4.89
CA LEU A 106 -12.98 -4.03 -4.11
C LEU A 106 -12.49 -5.37 -4.67
N ARG A 107 -12.56 -5.58 -6.00
CA ARG A 107 -12.13 -6.83 -6.63
C ARG A 107 -10.62 -7.03 -6.51
N ILE A 108 -9.84 -6.01 -6.85
CA ILE A 108 -8.38 -6.10 -6.80
C ILE A 108 -7.84 -6.17 -5.36
N MET A 109 -8.52 -5.57 -4.38
CA MET A 109 -8.17 -5.72 -2.96
C MET A 109 -8.49 -7.13 -2.43
N ARG A 110 -9.62 -7.74 -2.85
CA ARG A 110 -9.89 -9.17 -2.59
C ARG A 110 -8.83 -10.04 -3.27
N GLY A 111 -8.40 -9.69 -4.47
CA GLY A 111 -7.32 -10.37 -5.16
C GLY A 111 -5.99 -10.32 -4.40
N ALA A 112 -5.68 -9.23 -3.71
CA ALA A 112 -4.52 -9.17 -2.82
C ALA A 112 -4.60 -10.19 -1.67
N ILE A 113 -5.76 -10.31 -1.03
CA ILE A 113 -6.00 -11.34 -0.01
C ILE A 113 -5.88 -12.76 -0.61
N ALA A 114 -6.50 -13.00 -1.77
CA ALA A 114 -6.41 -14.30 -2.45
C ALA A 114 -4.95 -14.65 -2.77
N ALA A 115 -4.19 -13.71 -3.31
CA ALA A 115 -2.77 -13.87 -3.63
C ALA A 115 -1.89 -14.12 -2.39
N GLU A 116 -2.23 -13.51 -1.24
CA GLU A 116 -1.58 -13.77 0.05
C GLU A 116 -1.80 -15.22 0.48
N LEU A 117 -3.05 -15.71 0.42
CA LEU A 117 -3.40 -17.09 0.78
C LEU A 117 -2.80 -18.13 -0.16
N ASP A 118 -2.62 -17.79 -1.43
CA ASP A 118 -2.15 -18.68 -2.49
C ASP A 118 -0.62 -18.55 -2.76
N GLY A 119 0.11 -17.75 -1.97
CA GLY A 119 1.57 -17.60 -2.04
C GLY A 119 2.09 -16.82 -3.26
N THR A 120 1.24 -16.03 -3.92
CA THR A 120 1.59 -15.22 -5.10
C THR A 120 1.59 -13.71 -4.81
N PHE A 121 1.54 -13.34 -3.53
CA PHE A 121 1.27 -11.98 -3.06
C PHE A 121 2.17 -10.90 -3.67
N ALA A 122 3.50 -11.06 -3.59
CA ALA A 122 4.45 -10.05 -4.09
C ALA A 122 4.24 -9.78 -5.59
N ARG A 123 4.12 -10.84 -6.41
CA ARG A 123 3.86 -10.70 -7.85
C ARG A 123 2.53 -10.01 -8.14
N TYR A 124 1.50 -10.31 -7.34
CA TYR A 124 0.20 -9.68 -7.48
C TYR A 124 0.24 -8.19 -7.16
N ILE A 125 0.91 -7.81 -6.06
CA ILE A 125 1.08 -6.41 -5.65
C ILE A 125 1.76 -5.60 -6.76
N ASP A 126 2.89 -6.09 -7.26
CA ASP A 126 3.64 -5.42 -8.34
C ASP A 126 2.78 -5.28 -9.60
N ALA A 127 2.11 -6.37 -10.02
CA ALA A 127 1.27 -6.38 -11.22
C ALA A 127 0.11 -5.38 -11.12
N VAL A 128 -0.61 -5.37 -9.99
CA VAL A 128 -1.78 -4.49 -9.84
C VAL A 128 -1.37 -3.03 -9.69
N PHE A 129 -0.32 -2.71 -8.93
CA PHE A 129 0.21 -1.35 -8.88
C PHE A 129 0.70 -0.88 -10.25
N HIS A 130 1.37 -1.74 -11.03
CA HIS A 130 1.76 -1.44 -12.40
C HIS A 130 0.55 -1.05 -13.27
N HIS A 131 -0.52 -1.86 -13.25
CA HIS A 131 -1.73 -1.61 -14.05
C HIS A 131 -2.65 -0.52 -13.48
N MET A 132 -2.42 -0.08 -12.26
CA MET A 132 -3.11 1.08 -11.68
C MET A 132 -2.37 2.40 -11.96
N TRP A 133 -1.01 2.42 -11.89
CA TRP A 133 -0.25 3.66 -11.80
C TRP A 133 0.95 3.79 -12.72
N GLU A 134 1.34 2.75 -13.50
CA GLU A 134 2.42 2.83 -14.49
C GLU A 134 1.88 2.70 -15.92
N GLN A 135 1.05 1.69 -16.16
CA GLN A 135 0.26 1.51 -17.38
C GLN A 135 -1.22 1.48 -17.05
N PRO A 136 -1.81 2.64 -16.72
CA PRO A 136 -3.12 2.71 -16.08
C PRO A 136 -4.24 2.05 -16.91
N LYS A 137 -5.01 1.21 -16.25
CA LYS A 137 -6.18 0.52 -16.80
C LYS A 137 -7.39 0.74 -15.89
N LYS A 138 -8.57 0.45 -16.40
CA LYS A 138 -9.83 0.49 -15.65
C LYS A 138 -10.00 -0.79 -14.82
N MET A 139 -9.23 -0.90 -13.74
CA MET A 139 -9.06 -2.11 -12.91
C MET A 139 -10.26 -2.42 -12.00
N ASP A 140 -11.46 -1.96 -12.34
CA ASP A 140 -12.74 -2.37 -11.76
C ASP A 140 -13.60 -3.24 -12.70
N GLU A 141 -13.21 -3.37 -13.96
CA GLU A 141 -13.85 -4.24 -14.94
C GLU A 141 -13.23 -5.64 -14.92
N PRO A 142 -14.02 -6.72 -14.74
CA PRO A 142 -13.51 -8.09 -14.64
C PRO A 142 -12.61 -8.50 -15.81
N GLU A 143 -13.00 -8.19 -17.04
CA GLU A 143 -12.23 -8.54 -18.24
C GLU A 143 -10.90 -7.79 -18.32
N VAL A 144 -10.87 -6.52 -17.84
CA VAL A 144 -9.63 -5.74 -17.77
C VAL A 144 -8.70 -6.29 -16.70
N ILE A 145 -9.25 -6.65 -15.52
CA ILE A 145 -8.49 -7.29 -14.45
C ILE A 145 -7.87 -8.60 -14.95
N ARG A 146 -8.69 -9.48 -15.57
CA ARG A 146 -8.23 -10.76 -16.11
C ARG A 146 -7.06 -10.54 -17.07
N ALA A 147 -7.28 -9.73 -18.10
CA ALA A 147 -6.26 -9.48 -19.13
C ALA A 147 -4.96 -8.86 -18.56
N ALA A 148 -5.09 -7.98 -17.55
CA ALA A 148 -3.94 -7.37 -16.88
C ALA A 148 -3.13 -8.40 -16.08
N LEU A 149 -3.81 -9.29 -15.35
CA LEU A 149 -3.18 -10.36 -14.58
C LEU A 149 -2.52 -11.41 -15.51
N ASP A 150 -3.21 -11.83 -16.57
CA ASP A 150 -2.67 -12.76 -17.58
C ASP A 150 -1.41 -12.18 -18.22
N ALA A 151 -1.41 -10.90 -18.58
CA ALA A 151 -0.24 -10.21 -19.14
C ALA A 151 0.94 -10.12 -18.13
N SER A 152 0.66 -10.23 -16.84
CA SER A 152 1.66 -10.25 -15.76
C SER A 152 2.09 -11.67 -15.35
N GLY A 153 1.62 -12.70 -16.07
CA GLY A 153 1.94 -14.11 -15.80
C GLY A 153 1.22 -14.68 -14.58
N LEU A 154 0.09 -14.08 -14.18
CA LEU A 154 -0.83 -14.58 -13.16
C LEU A 154 -2.07 -15.17 -13.86
N ASP A 155 -2.71 -16.16 -13.26
CA ASP A 155 -3.96 -16.72 -13.78
C ASP A 155 -5.14 -15.81 -13.42
N GLY A 156 -5.53 -14.93 -14.35
CA GLY A 156 -6.61 -13.97 -14.15
C GLY A 156 -7.98 -14.64 -14.01
N VAL A 157 -8.21 -15.80 -14.64
CA VAL A 157 -9.46 -16.55 -14.52
C VAL A 157 -9.58 -17.16 -13.13
N ALA A 158 -8.56 -17.86 -12.69
CA ALA A 158 -8.52 -18.44 -11.34
C ALA A 158 -8.64 -17.34 -10.26
N MET A 159 -7.97 -16.21 -10.44
CA MET A 159 -8.05 -15.07 -9.51
C MET A 159 -9.47 -14.50 -9.43
N LEU A 160 -10.15 -14.28 -10.55
CA LEU A 160 -11.55 -13.79 -10.56
C LEU A 160 -12.54 -14.76 -9.91
N ALA A 161 -12.29 -16.06 -9.98
CA ALA A 161 -13.07 -17.04 -9.22
C ALA A 161 -12.74 -16.96 -7.71
N ARG A 162 -11.45 -16.87 -7.37
CA ARG A 162 -10.94 -16.90 -6.00
C ARG A 162 -11.41 -15.71 -5.15
N ILE A 163 -11.55 -14.51 -5.74
CA ILE A 163 -12.05 -13.31 -5.03
C ILE A 163 -13.52 -13.43 -4.56
N GLU A 164 -14.26 -14.42 -5.05
CA GLU A 164 -15.64 -14.67 -4.62
C GLU A 164 -15.74 -15.58 -3.38
N ASP A 165 -14.63 -16.18 -2.95
CA ASP A 165 -14.59 -17.01 -1.75
C ASP A 165 -14.93 -16.22 -0.49
N SER A 166 -15.72 -16.84 0.38
CA SER A 166 -16.11 -16.24 1.66
C SER A 166 -14.91 -15.92 2.56
N THR A 167 -13.90 -16.79 2.59
CA THR A 167 -12.66 -16.58 3.36
C THR A 167 -11.92 -15.33 2.90
N VAL A 168 -11.80 -15.13 1.58
CA VAL A 168 -11.14 -13.95 1.01
C VAL A 168 -11.92 -12.67 1.36
N LYS A 169 -13.24 -12.70 1.20
CA LYS A 169 -14.12 -11.57 1.52
C LYS A 169 -14.04 -11.20 3.00
N GLN A 170 -14.13 -12.20 3.87
CA GLN A 170 -14.09 -12.01 5.31
C GLN A 170 -12.73 -11.46 5.77
N ARG A 171 -11.63 -12.00 5.26
CA ARG A 171 -10.28 -11.53 5.62
C ARG A 171 -10.05 -10.06 5.26
N LEU A 172 -10.54 -9.59 4.11
CA LEU A 172 -10.44 -8.18 3.74
C LEU A 172 -11.26 -7.28 4.68
N ILE A 173 -12.43 -7.74 5.12
CA ILE A 173 -13.26 -7.04 6.11
C ILE A 173 -12.49 -6.94 7.43
N GLU A 174 -12.00 -8.06 7.95
CA GLU A 174 -11.24 -8.13 9.21
C GLU A 174 -9.99 -7.24 9.20
N ASN A 175 -9.21 -7.28 8.13
CA ASN A 175 -8.04 -6.39 7.97
C ASN A 175 -8.45 -4.92 8.02
N THR A 176 -9.55 -4.57 7.34
CA THR A 176 -10.04 -3.19 7.27
C THR A 176 -10.53 -2.71 8.63
N GLU A 177 -11.33 -3.53 9.33
CA GLU A 177 -11.85 -3.21 10.66
C GLU A 177 -10.73 -3.12 11.70
N ALA A 178 -9.79 -4.07 11.71
CA ALA A 178 -8.63 -4.06 12.59
C ALA A 178 -7.74 -2.82 12.35
N SER A 179 -7.55 -2.43 11.09
CA SER A 179 -6.81 -1.23 10.73
C SER A 179 -7.49 0.03 11.28
N VAL A 180 -8.80 0.16 11.09
CA VAL A 180 -9.58 1.29 11.60
C VAL A 180 -9.56 1.34 13.13
N ALA A 181 -9.69 0.20 13.81
CA ALA A 181 -9.63 0.11 15.27
C ALA A 181 -8.29 0.60 15.84
N ARG A 182 -7.20 0.50 15.06
CA ARG A 182 -5.86 1.02 15.40
C ARG A 182 -5.64 2.48 15.00
N GLY A 183 -6.64 3.16 14.41
CA GLY A 183 -6.57 4.59 14.09
C GLY A 183 -6.39 4.92 12.60
N THR A 184 -6.41 3.93 11.69
CA THR A 184 -6.34 4.20 10.24
C THR A 184 -7.58 4.96 9.78
N PHE A 185 -7.38 6.04 9.03
CA PHE A 185 -8.43 6.85 8.40
C PHE A 185 -8.18 7.10 6.91
N GLY A 186 -7.12 6.55 6.35
CA GLY A 186 -6.74 6.69 4.93
C GLY A 186 -5.61 5.75 4.56
N SER A 187 -5.10 5.89 3.32
CA SER A 187 -4.02 5.04 2.77
C SER A 187 -2.99 5.90 2.02
N PRO A 188 -1.67 5.65 2.18
CA PRO A 188 -1.07 4.63 3.03
C PRO A 188 -1.08 4.99 4.51
N THR A 189 -1.15 3.98 5.38
CA THR A 189 -0.90 4.10 6.81
C THR A 189 0.17 3.09 7.20
N PHE A 190 1.09 3.50 8.09
CA PHE A 190 2.18 2.66 8.58
C PHE A 190 2.04 2.47 10.09
N PHE A 191 2.45 1.28 10.57
CA PHE A 191 2.55 1.01 12.00
C PHE A 191 3.90 0.38 12.34
N ILE A 192 4.51 0.84 13.43
CA ILE A 192 5.62 0.17 14.12
C ILE A 192 5.15 -0.03 15.55
N GLY A 193 4.88 -1.27 15.95
CA GLY A 193 4.23 -1.54 17.22
C GLY A 193 2.88 -0.82 17.33
N ASN A 194 2.76 0.11 18.28
CA ASN A 194 1.56 0.91 18.52
C ASN A 194 1.60 2.32 17.88
N GLU A 195 2.74 2.72 17.34
CA GLU A 195 2.89 4.02 16.68
C GLU A 195 2.32 4.01 15.27
N ILE A 196 1.72 5.14 14.85
CA ILE A 196 1.02 5.29 13.56
C ILE A 196 1.55 6.49 12.77
N TRP A 197 1.75 6.29 11.47
CA TRP A 197 2.08 7.36 10.50
C TRP A 197 1.14 7.28 9.29
N PHE A 198 0.69 8.42 8.82
CA PHE A 198 -0.20 8.51 7.68
C PHE A 198 0.43 9.28 6.52
N GLY A 199 0.40 8.67 5.34
CA GLY A 199 0.79 9.31 4.08
C GLY A 199 2.23 9.03 3.66
N LYS A 200 2.48 9.05 2.33
CA LYS A 200 3.82 8.85 1.74
C LYS A 200 4.87 9.84 2.25
N ASP A 201 4.44 11.04 2.63
CA ASP A 201 5.32 12.10 3.06
C ASP A 201 5.90 11.88 4.47
N ARG A 202 5.39 10.86 5.19
CA ARG A 202 5.87 10.42 6.50
C ARG A 202 6.88 9.26 6.44
N LEU A 203 7.24 8.78 5.25
CA LEU A 203 8.22 7.69 5.12
C LEU A 203 9.57 8.02 5.75
N ARG A 204 9.98 9.31 5.77
CA ARG A 204 11.19 9.72 6.49
C ARG A 204 11.03 9.55 8.00
N ASP A 205 9.89 9.95 8.54
CA ASP A 205 9.60 9.83 9.96
C ASP A 205 9.50 8.35 10.37
N VAL A 206 8.96 7.48 9.49
CA VAL A 206 8.96 6.01 9.67
C VAL A 206 10.39 5.47 9.68
N GLU A 207 11.27 5.91 8.76
CA GLU A 207 12.67 5.49 8.72
C GLU A 207 13.46 5.93 9.95
N GLU A 208 13.20 7.14 10.46
CA GLU A 208 13.76 7.62 11.73
C GLU A 208 13.28 6.77 12.92
N ALA A 209 12.00 6.37 12.93
CA ALA A 209 11.45 5.50 13.97
C ALA A 209 12.02 4.07 13.93
N ILE A 210 12.28 3.52 12.73
CA ILE A 210 12.98 2.23 12.58
C ILE A 210 14.36 2.29 13.22
N ALA A 211 15.09 3.38 12.98
CA ALA A 211 16.45 3.54 13.53
C ALA A 211 16.47 3.75 15.05
N ALA A 212 15.33 4.09 15.66
CA ALA A 212 15.20 4.31 17.11
C ALA A 212 14.64 3.10 17.86
N ALA A 213 14.18 2.04 17.15
CA ALA A 213 13.58 0.84 17.72
C ALA A 213 14.61 -0.24 18.01
#